data_2e7e7f930a268647204bdb32c567328c
#
_entry.id   2e7e7f930a268647204bdb32c567328c
#
_cell.length_a   1.000
_cell.length_b   1.000
_cell.length_c   1.000
_cell.angle_alpha   90.00
_cell.angle_beta   90.00
_cell.angle_gamma   90.00
#
_symmetry.space_group_name_H-M   'P 1'
#
loop_
_entity.id
_entity.type
_entity.pdbx_description
1 polymer ?
#
loop_
_entity_poly.entity_id
_entity_poly.type
_entity_poly.pdbx_seq_one_letter_code
_entity_poly.pdbx_strand_id
1 'polypeptide(L)'
;MLAQPRAFTFANIEAGMRNLVIRRAETRDAEGIARVCAAGWRDTYRGIKEPDRIEAVIAEYYAPERIRREIAAPEGWDGWIVAVEEETVIGAGGGGMTEPGVAEIFVLYLDPTRRGEGIGTLILDAITEQQRARGAREQWVSVEPENTKGLPFYYARGFEVHGQRPEWGTAPEEGHVSLRLMRRLQPQ
;
A
#
# COMPACT_ATOMS: atom_id res chain seq x y z
N MET A 1 16.05 28.57 2.20
CA MET A 1 16.58 27.50 3.06
C MET A 1 15.37 26.60 3.38
N LEU A 2 15.15 25.58 2.53
CA LEU A 2 14.01 24.67 2.66
C LEU A 2 14.32 23.64 3.76
N ALA A 3 13.46 23.60 4.78
CA ALA A 3 13.58 22.66 5.87
C ALA A 3 13.44 21.24 5.33
N GLN A 4 14.42 20.38 5.57
CA GLN A 4 14.33 18.97 5.29
C GLN A 4 13.22 18.34 6.14
N PRO A 5 12.35 17.50 5.57
CA PRO A 5 11.33 16.82 6.36
C PRO A 5 12.02 15.86 7.34
N ARG A 6 11.67 16.00 8.62
CA ARG A 6 12.10 15.13 9.72
C ARG A 6 11.79 13.68 9.33
N ALA A 7 12.78 12.81 9.48
CA ALA A 7 12.60 11.37 9.38
C ALA A 7 11.56 10.92 10.43
N PHE A 8 10.38 10.52 9.96
CA PHE A 8 9.41 9.85 10.83
C PHE A 8 9.89 8.41 11.02
N THR A 9 10.46 8.13 12.17
CA THR A 9 10.70 6.76 12.62
C THR A 9 9.50 6.37 13.47
N PHE A 10 8.66 5.49 12.97
CA PHE A 10 7.58 4.91 13.75
C PHE A 10 8.14 3.79 14.61
N ALA A 11 7.91 3.88 15.90
CA ALA A 11 8.20 2.98 17.00
C ALA A 11 8.91 1.64 16.73
N ASN A 12 10.02 1.41 17.45
CA ASN A 12 10.49 0.08 17.78
C ASN A 12 9.43 -0.63 18.63
N ILE A 13 8.80 -1.67 18.11
CA ILE A 13 7.86 -2.50 18.86
C ILE A 13 8.68 -3.65 19.48
N GLU A 14 9.00 -3.49 20.77
CA GLU A 14 9.50 -4.58 21.58
C GLU A 14 8.36 -5.53 21.94
N ALA A 15 8.32 -6.68 21.30
CA ALA A 15 7.88 -7.98 21.83
C ALA A 15 7.85 -9.00 20.67
N GLY A 16 8.94 -9.71 20.44
CA GLY A 16 8.95 -10.90 19.58
C GLY A 16 9.24 -10.69 18.09
N MET A 17 9.26 -9.47 17.58
CA MET A 17 9.70 -9.14 16.22
C MET A 17 11.10 -8.53 16.28
N ARG A 18 12.08 -9.20 15.71
CA ARG A 18 13.48 -8.74 15.69
C ARG A 18 13.57 -7.47 14.85
N ASN A 19 13.77 -6.31 15.48
CA ASN A 19 14.09 -5.02 14.83
C ASN A 19 13.18 -4.64 13.64
N LEU A 20 11.85 -4.75 13.77
CA LEU A 20 10.91 -4.27 12.76
C LEU A 20 10.85 -2.73 12.78
N VAL A 21 11.10 -2.12 11.63
CA VAL A 21 11.05 -0.66 11.43
C VAL A 21 10.06 -0.33 10.33
N ILE A 22 9.13 0.60 10.59
CA ILE A 22 8.25 1.20 9.58
C ILE A 22 8.80 2.59 9.27
N ARG A 23 9.11 2.83 8.00
CA ARG A 23 9.71 4.10 7.56
C ARG A 23 9.39 4.42 6.10
N ARG A 24 9.71 5.61 5.66
CA ARG A 24 9.77 5.93 4.23
C ARG A 24 10.82 5.05 3.54
N ALA A 25 10.49 4.66 2.31
CA ALA A 25 11.43 3.89 1.50
C ALA A 25 12.65 4.75 1.10
N GLU A 26 13.79 4.10 1.03
CA GLU A 26 15.02 4.61 0.46
C GLU A 26 15.31 3.88 -0.85
N THR A 27 16.14 4.45 -1.72
CA THR A 27 16.44 3.87 -3.04
C THR A 27 16.94 2.43 -2.98
N ARG A 28 17.65 2.07 -1.89
CA ARG A 28 18.14 0.70 -1.63
C ARG A 28 17.01 -0.31 -1.39
N ASP A 29 15.79 0.14 -1.06
CA ASP A 29 14.65 -0.75 -0.78
C ASP A 29 13.93 -1.21 -2.07
N ALA A 30 14.25 -0.64 -3.22
CA ALA A 30 13.50 -0.83 -4.45
C ALA A 30 13.33 -2.30 -4.86
N GLU A 31 14.40 -3.09 -4.79
CA GLU A 31 14.35 -4.53 -5.07
C GLU A 31 13.50 -5.29 -4.05
N GLY A 32 13.61 -4.91 -2.79
CA GLY A 32 12.81 -5.49 -1.71
C GLY A 32 11.31 -5.19 -1.89
N ILE A 33 10.96 -3.96 -2.25
CA ILE A 33 9.59 -3.55 -2.57
C ILE A 33 9.06 -4.33 -3.78
N ALA A 34 9.83 -4.38 -4.87
CA ALA A 34 9.48 -5.12 -6.07
C ALA A 34 9.19 -6.60 -5.76
N ARG A 35 10.06 -7.24 -5.00
CA ARG A 35 9.92 -8.64 -4.58
C ARG A 35 8.66 -8.87 -3.75
N VAL A 36 8.41 -8.03 -2.74
CA VAL A 36 7.26 -8.17 -1.84
C VAL A 36 5.95 -7.91 -2.59
N CYS A 37 5.88 -6.87 -3.42
CA CYS A 37 4.70 -6.56 -4.21
C CYS A 37 4.39 -7.65 -5.22
N ALA A 38 5.41 -8.17 -5.93
CA ALA A 38 5.25 -9.27 -6.87
C ALA A 38 4.74 -10.55 -6.18
N ALA A 39 5.34 -10.91 -5.04
CA ALA A 39 4.90 -12.06 -4.24
C ALA A 39 3.46 -11.89 -3.75
N GLY A 40 3.12 -10.69 -3.25
CA GLY A 40 1.79 -10.33 -2.79
C GLY A 40 0.73 -10.39 -3.90
N TRP A 41 1.07 -9.91 -5.10
CA TRP A 41 0.21 -9.99 -6.29
C TRP A 41 -0.07 -11.44 -6.67
N ARG A 42 0.97 -12.25 -6.87
CA ARG A 42 0.83 -13.67 -7.23
C ARG A 42 -0.01 -14.44 -6.21
N ASP A 43 0.21 -14.21 -4.92
CA ASP A 43 -0.54 -14.89 -3.88
C ASP A 43 -1.99 -14.40 -3.76
N THR A 44 -2.23 -13.11 -3.93
CA THR A 44 -3.57 -12.52 -3.81
C THR A 44 -4.47 -12.87 -4.99
N TYR A 45 -3.93 -12.79 -6.22
CA TYR A 45 -4.73 -12.90 -7.45
C TYR A 45 -4.69 -14.27 -8.11
N ARG A 46 -3.99 -15.24 -7.51
CA ARG A 46 -4.01 -16.63 -7.98
C ARG A 46 -5.44 -17.17 -7.97
N GLY A 47 -5.93 -17.56 -9.17
CA GLY A 47 -7.29 -18.08 -9.36
C GLY A 47 -8.36 -16.98 -9.47
N ILE A 48 -7.98 -15.70 -9.35
CA ILE A 48 -8.87 -14.54 -9.57
C ILE A 48 -8.58 -13.94 -10.94
N LYS A 49 -7.30 -13.84 -11.31
CA LYS A 49 -6.85 -13.27 -12.58
C LYS A 49 -6.02 -14.29 -13.36
N GLU A 50 -6.03 -14.13 -14.68
CA GLU A 50 -5.17 -14.92 -15.56
C GLU A 50 -3.68 -14.71 -15.22
N PRO A 51 -2.85 -15.78 -15.26
CA PRO A 51 -1.42 -15.69 -14.91
C PRO A 51 -0.67 -14.62 -15.71
N ASP A 52 -0.92 -14.52 -17.02
CA ASP A 52 -0.27 -13.53 -17.87
C ASP A 52 -0.63 -12.10 -17.47
N ARG A 53 -1.86 -11.88 -17.01
CA ARG A 53 -2.29 -10.57 -16.49
C ARG A 53 -1.56 -10.22 -15.19
N ILE A 54 -1.37 -11.19 -14.30
CA ILE A 54 -0.63 -11.00 -13.05
C ILE A 54 0.81 -10.58 -13.37
N GLU A 55 1.50 -11.30 -14.25
CA GLU A 55 2.89 -10.99 -14.60
C GLU A 55 3.02 -9.67 -15.37
N ALA A 56 2.06 -9.33 -16.24
CA ALA A 56 2.06 -8.04 -16.94
C ALA A 56 1.96 -6.86 -15.94
N VAL A 57 1.07 -6.94 -14.96
CA VAL A 57 0.95 -5.90 -13.92
C VAL A 57 2.22 -5.81 -13.07
N ILE A 58 2.81 -6.95 -12.69
CA ILE A 58 4.06 -6.96 -11.93
C ILE A 58 5.18 -6.30 -12.73
N ALA A 59 5.32 -6.63 -14.00
CA ALA A 59 6.35 -6.05 -14.87
C ALA A 59 6.17 -4.54 -15.07
N GLU A 60 4.92 -4.08 -15.17
CA GLU A 60 4.60 -2.67 -15.42
C GLU A 60 4.75 -1.81 -14.16
N TYR A 61 4.20 -2.27 -13.01
CA TYR A 61 4.08 -1.42 -11.81
C TYR A 61 5.12 -1.70 -10.74
N TYR A 62 5.72 -2.88 -10.73
CA TYR A 62 6.65 -3.31 -9.67
C TYR A 62 8.06 -3.62 -10.17
N ALA A 63 8.43 -3.07 -11.35
CA ALA A 63 9.82 -3.11 -11.81
C ALA A 63 10.71 -2.28 -10.87
N PRO A 64 11.88 -2.78 -10.44
CA PRO A 64 12.77 -2.07 -9.51
C PRO A 64 13.16 -0.67 -9.98
N GLU A 65 13.41 -0.47 -11.28
CA GLU A 65 13.76 0.80 -11.88
C GLU A 65 12.63 1.84 -11.75
N ARG A 66 11.38 1.41 -11.90
CA ARG A 66 10.21 2.26 -11.68
C ARG A 66 10.11 2.67 -10.22
N ILE A 67 10.23 1.70 -9.30
CA ILE A 67 10.18 1.95 -7.86
C ILE A 67 11.28 2.91 -7.43
N ARG A 68 12.52 2.77 -7.95
CA ARG A 68 13.60 3.72 -7.67
C ARG A 68 13.25 5.16 -8.08
N ARG A 69 12.65 5.33 -9.26
CA ARG A 69 12.20 6.66 -9.70
C ARG A 69 11.12 7.22 -8.79
N GLU A 70 10.13 6.40 -8.42
CA GLU A 70 9.05 6.79 -7.52
C GLU A 70 9.54 7.14 -6.10
N ILE A 71 10.58 6.47 -5.60
CA ILE A 71 11.21 6.81 -4.33
C ILE A 71 11.96 8.15 -4.43
N ALA A 72 12.70 8.36 -5.51
CA ALA A 72 13.52 9.56 -5.70
C ALA A 72 12.66 10.82 -5.94
N ALA A 73 11.57 10.68 -6.69
CA ALA A 73 10.65 11.75 -7.04
C ALA A 73 9.22 11.20 -7.15
N PRO A 74 8.48 11.10 -6.04
CA PRO A 74 7.10 10.64 -6.08
C PRO A 74 6.23 11.69 -6.78
N GLU A 75 5.58 11.31 -7.88
CA GLU A 75 4.67 12.16 -8.64
C GLU A 75 3.22 11.71 -8.42
N GLY A 76 2.36 12.64 -7.97
CA GLY A 76 0.92 12.39 -7.78
C GLY A 76 0.55 11.56 -6.55
N TRP A 77 1.51 11.23 -5.68
CA TRP A 77 1.30 10.49 -4.44
C TRP A 77 2.34 10.80 -3.36
N ASP A 78 2.24 10.16 -2.19
CA ASP A 78 3.07 10.46 -1.03
C ASP A 78 4.35 9.59 -0.95
N GLY A 79 4.54 8.70 -1.91
CA GLY A 79 5.67 7.77 -2.00
C GLY A 79 5.48 6.50 -1.16
N TRP A 80 6.52 5.67 -1.17
CA TRP A 80 6.54 4.36 -0.56
C TRP A 80 6.83 4.42 0.95
N ILE A 81 6.05 3.66 1.73
CA ILE A 81 6.32 3.26 3.11
C ILE A 81 6.72 1.79 3.10
N VAL A 82 7.75 1.42 3.86
CA VAL A 82 8.23 0.04 3.98
C VAL A 82 8.23 -0.43 5.43
N ALA A 83 7.96 -1.73 5.58
CA ALA A 83 8.27 -2.48 6.79
C ALA A 83 9.56 -3.25 6.55
N VAL A 84 10.57 -3.01 7.36
CA VAL A 84 11.90 -3.59 7.24
C VAL A 84 12.25 -4.33 8.52
N GLU A 85 12.65 -5.57 8.40
CA GLU A 85 13.17 -6.40 9.48
C GLU A 85 14.58 -6.90 9.11
N GLU A 86 15.57 -6.66 9.96
CA GLU A 86 16.96 -7.06 9.70
C GLU A 86 17.44 -6.70 8.27
N GLU A 87 17.20 -5.45 7.83
CA GLU A 87 17.52 -4.92 6.50
C GLU A 87 16.70 -5.52 5.33
N THR A 88 15.78 -6.45 5.62
CA THR A 88 14.91 -7.06 4.62
C THR A 88 13.55 -6.38 4.58
N VAL A 89 13.13 -5.92 3.41
CA VAL A 89 11.75 -5.42 3.19
C VAL A 89 10.79 -6.59 3.24
N ILE A 90 9.84 -6.55 4.19
CA ILE A 90 8.80 -7.58 4.39
C ILE A 90 7.39 -7.07 4.12
N GLY A 91 7.25 -5.78 3.85
CA GLY A 91 6.00 -5.17 3.45
C GLY A 91 6.23 -3.79 2.85
N ALA A 92 5.33 -3.36 1.98
CA ALA A 92 5.36 -2.06 1.35
C ALA A 92 3.95 -1.56 1.05
N GLY A 93 3.78 -0.24 1.12
CA GLY A 93 2.52 0.40 0.79
C GLY A 93 2.69 1.89 0.54
N GLY A 94 1.63 2.53 0.10
CA GLY A 94 1.60 3.96 -0.12
C GLY A 94 0.28 4.43 -0.70
N GLY A 95 0.13 5.73 -0.75
CA GLY A 95 -1.06 6.38 -1.26
C GLY A 95 -0.83 7.87 -1.42
N GLY A 96 -1.87 8.65 -1.52
CA GLY A 96 -1.76 10.10 -1.66
C GLY A 96 -3.10 10.81 -1.53
N MET A 97 -3.05 12.14 -1.55
CA MET A 97 -4.24 12.96 -1.66
C MET A 97 -4.76 12.93 -3.09
N THR A 98 -6.04 12.64 -3.26
CA THR A 98 -6.73 12.68 -4.57
C THR A 98 -7.50 13.97 -4.77
N GLU A 99 -8.00 14.54 -3.65
CA GLU A 99 -8.73 15.80 -3.61
C GLU A 99 -8.50 16.49 -2.25
N PRO A 100 -8.85 17.75 -2.08
CA PRO A 100 -8.78 18.40 -0.77
C PRO A 100 -9.59 17.64 0.29
N GLY A 101 -8.93 17.14 1.32
CA GLY A 101 -9.54 16.35 2.39
C GLY A 101 -9.77 14.86 2.08
N VAL A 102 -9.48 14.40 0.87
CA VAL A 102 -9.66 13.01 0.43
C VAL A 102 -8.32 12.39 0.09
N ALA A 103 -8.03 11.25 0.68
CA ALA A 103 -6.85 10.46 0.39
C ALA A 103 -7.21 9.04 -0.07
N GLU A 104 -6.32 8.41 -0.81
CA GLU A 104 -6.48 7.02 -1.24
C GLU A 104 -5.21 6.22 -0.95
N ILE A 105 -5.39 4.96 -0.56
CA ILE A 105 -4.34 3.96 -0.49
C ILE A 105 -4.27 3.31 -1.88
N PHE A 106 -3.12 3.44 -2.55
CA PHE A 106 -2.92 2.90 -3.89
C PHE A 106 -2.35 1.49 -3.86
N VAL A 107 -1.52 1.19 -2.86
CA VAL A 107 -0.81 -0.08 -2.74
C VAL A 107 -0.58 -0.45 -1.28
N LEU A 108 -0.76 -1.74 -0.96
CA LEU A 108 -0.39 -2.32 0.33
C LEU A 108 -0.18 -3.83 0.15
N TYR A 109 1.06 -4.27 0.18
CA TYR A 109 1.43 -5.67 0.08
C TYR A 109 2.41 -6.07 1.16
N LEU A 110 2.33 -7.34 1.56
CA LEU A 110 3.22 -7.99 2.51
C LEU A 110 3.83 -9.24 1.87
N ASP A 111 4.95 -9.65 2.39
CA ASP A 111 5.41 -11.03 2.20
C ASP A 111 4.26 -11.97 2.64
N PRO A 112 3.75 -12.84 1.73
CA PRO A 112 2.61 -13.70 2.04
C PRO A 112 2.82 -14.59 3.27
N THR A 113 4.06 -14.92 3.59
CA THR A 113 4.42 -15.77 4.75
C THR A 113 4.34 -15.03 6.08
N ARG A 114 4.26 -13.69 6.05
CA ARG A 114 4.27 -12.81 7.23
C ARG A 114 2.87 -12.21 7.53
N ARG A 115 1.83 -12.78 6.94
CA ARG A 115 0.46 -12.34 7.22
C ARG A 115 0.01 -12.74 8.63
N GLY A 116 -0.88 -11.90 9.22
CA GLY A 116 -1.36 -12.14 10.58
C GLY A 116 -0.47 -11.59 11.70
N GLU A 117 0.73 -11.10 11.38
CA GLU A 117 1.69 -10.54 12.34
C GLU A 117 1.47 -9.05 12.66
N GLY A 118 0.40 -8.44 12.14
CA GLY A 118 0.10 -7.03 12.39
C GLY A 118 0.86 -6.04 11.49
N ILE A 119 1.82 -6.49 10.67
CA ILE A 119 2.68 -5.65 9.83
C ILE A 119 1.85 -4.75 8.88
N GLY A 120 0.80 -5.31 8.25
CA GLY A 120 -0.08 -4.54 7.38
C GLY A 120 -0.79 -3.39 8.10
N THR A 121 -1.13 -3.56 9.37
CA THR A 121 -1.71 -2.50 10.20
C THR A 121 -0.71 -1.38 10.42
N LEU A 122 0.52 -1.71 10.76
CA LEU A 122 1.58 -0.72 10.98
C LEU A 122 1.88 0.11 9.74
N ILE A 123 1.92 -0.52 8.55
CA ILE A 123 2.09 0.19 7.28
C ILE A 123 0.87 1.10 7.01
N LEU A 124 -0.35 0.57 7.19
CA LEU A 124 -1.57 1.35 7.00
C LEU A 124 -1.63 2.55 7.95
N ASP A 125 -1.24 2.38 9.21
CA ASP A 125 -1.22 3.46 10.19
C ASP A 125 -0.21 4.54 9.79
N ALA A 126 0.98 4.17 9.32
CA ALA A 126 1.98 5.11 8.83
C ALA A 126 1.47 5.90 7.60
N ILE A 127 0.82 5.24 6.64
CA ILE A 127 0.17 5.90 5.49
C ILE A 127 -0.92 6.86 5.99
N THR A 128 -1.74 6.42 6.94
CA THR A 128 -2.83 7.21 7.50
C THR A 128 -2.33 8.48 8.18
N GLU A 129 -1.28 8.38 9.00
CA GLU A 129 -0.66 9.53 9.64
C GLU A 129 -0.06 10.52 8.61
N GLN A 130 0.57 10.01 7.56
CA GLN A 130 1.07 10.84 6.47
C GLN A 130 -0.06 11.59 5.76
N GLN A 131 -1.19 10.93 5.49
CA GLN A 131 -2.35 11.53 4.84
C GLN A 131 -3.09 12.52 5.78
N ARG A 132 -3.23 12.20 7.08
CA ARG A 132 -3.76 13.12 8.08
C ARG A 132 -2.94 14.42 8.19
N ALA A 133 -1.62 14.30 8.20
CA ALA A 133 -0.72 15.44 8.23
C ALA A 133 -0.89 16.37 7.01
N ARG A 134 -1.49 15.86 5.91
CA ARG A 134 -1.86 16.61 4.71
C ARG A 134 -3.32 17.07 4.70
N GLY A 135 -4.05 16.83 5.78
CA GLY A 135 -5.43 17.28 5.95
C GLY A 135 -6.49 16.31 5.44
N ALA A 136 -6.14 15.03 5.24
CA ALA A 136 -7.13 14.01 4.88
C ALA A 136 -8.17 13.84 5.99
N ARG A 137 -9.44 13.79 5.60
CA ARG A 137 -10.61 13.51 6.45
C ARG A 137 -11.29 12.21 6.04
N GLU A 138 -11.08 11.80 4.79
CA GLU A 138 -11.54 10.54 4.24
C GLU A 138 -10.35 9.77 3.67
N GLN A 139 -10.38 8.46 3.88
CA GLN A 139 -9.38 7.56 3.33
C GLN A 139 -10.07 6.45 2.55
N TRP A 140 -9.72 6.35 1.29
CA TRP A 140 -10.28 5.43 0.33
C TRP A 140 -9.29 4.32 -0.04
N VAL A 141 -9.84 3.21 -0.51
CA VAL A 141 -9.07 2.11 -1.14
C VAL A 141 -9.94 1.41 -2.17
N SER A 142 -9.33 0.93 -3.25
CA SER A 142 -9.97 0.06 -4.22
C SER A 142 -9.53 -1.38 -3.99
N VAL A 143 -10.50 -2.29 -3.88
CA VAL A 143 -10.23 -3.71 -3.60
C VAL A 143 -11.04 -4.57 -4.57
N GLU A 144 -10.39 -5.58 -5.15
CA GLU A 144 -11.04 -6.61 -5.97
C GLU A 144 -12.11 -7.34 -5.14
N PRO A 145 -13.36 -7.51 -5.65
CA PRO A 145 -14.44 -8.17 -4.92
C PRO A 145 -14.10 -9.59 -4.45
N GLU A 146 -13.30 -10.32 -5.23
CA GLU A 146 -12.88 -11.68 -4.92
C GLU A 146 -11.62 -11.74 -4.02
N ASN A 147 -11.06 -10.60 -3.62
CA ASN A 147 -9.91 -10.56 -2.72
C ASN A 147 -10.34 -10.87 -1.27
N THR A 148 -10.57 -12.16 -1.01
CA THR A 148 -10.96 -12.68 0.31
C THR A 148 -9.91 -12.44 1.41
N LYS A 149 -8.70 -12.06 1.05
CA LYS A 149 -7.60 -11.74 1.99
C LYS A 149 -7.58 -10.24 2.35
N GLY A 150 -7.83 -9.37 1.38
CA GLY A 150 -7.78 -7.91 1.55
C GLY A 150 -9.04 -7.34 2.18
N LEU A 151 -10.23 -7.77 1.75
CA LEU A 151 -11.49 -7.23 2.23
C LEU A 151 -11.64 -7.32 3.77
N PRO A 152 -11.43 -8.48 4.43
CA PRO A 152 -11.53 -8.57 5.89
C PRO A 152 -10.52 -7.67 6.61
N PHE A 153 -9.32 -7.48 6.01
CA PHE A 153 -8.31 -6.59 6.56
C PHE A 153 -8.81 -5.15 6.64
N TYR A 154 -9.43 -4.64 5.58
CA TYR A 154 -9.95 -3.28 5.54
C TYR A 154 -11.20 -3.11 6.38
N TYR A 155 -12.14 -4.07 6.37
CA TYR A 155 -13.33 -4.04 7.22
C TYR A 155 -12.97 -3.97 8.71
N ALA A 156 -12.02 -4.78 9.15
CA ALA A 156 -11.54 -4.77 10.54
C ALA A 156 -10.89 -3.42 10.96
N ARG A 157 -10.64 -2.51 10.00
CA ARG A 157 -10.04 -1.18 10.22
C ARG A 157 -11.01 -0.04 9.92
N GLY A 158 -12.31 -0.37 9.91
CA GLY A 158 -13.38 0.61 9.80
C GLY A 158 -13.65 1.12 8.39
N PHE A 159 -13.15 0.43 7.35
CA PHE A 159 -13.56 0.71 5.99
C PHE A 159 -14.89 0.04 5.68
N GLU A 160 -15.74 0.76 4.96
CA GLU A 160 -17.06 0.29 4.51
C GLU A 160 -17.16 0.45 2.99
N VAL A 161 -17.99 -0.36 2.34
CA VAL A 161 -18.22 -0.26 0.89
C VAL A 161 -19.10 0.95 0.59
N HIS A 162 -18.62 1.84 -0.27
CA HIS A 162 -19.32 3.04 -0.74
C HIS A 162 -19.68 3.00 -2.23
N GLY A 163 -19.25 1.97 -2.95
CA GLY A 163 -19.59 1.84 -4.38
C GLY A 163 -18.62 0.91 -5.10
N GLN A 164 -18.63 1.05 -6.41
CA GLN A 164 -17.73 0.32 -7.33
C GLN A 164 -17.20 1.30 -8.38
N ARG A 165 -16.07 0.96 -8.97
CA ARG A 165 -15.52 1.62 -10.16
C ARG A 165 -14.94 0.57 -11.11
N PRO A 166 -14.77 0.89 -12.40
CA PRO A 166 -13.97 0.06 -13.29
C PRO A 166 -12.61 -0.22 -12.66
N GLU A 167 -12.13 -1.44 -12.79
CA GLU A 167 -10.80 -1.81 -12.30
C GLU A 167 -9.75 -0.95 -13.00
N TRP A 168 -8.76 -0.48 -12.26
CA TRP A 168 -7.70 0.32 -12.81
C TRP A 168 -6.84 -0.50 -13.79
N GLY A 169 -6.52 0.08 -14.96
CA GLY A 169 -5.75 -0.59 -16.01
C GLY A 169 -6.51 -1.65 -16.82
N THR A 170 -7.84 -1.71 -16.71
CA THR A 170 -8.71 -2.53 -17.56
C THR A 170 -9.56 -1.65 -18.47
N ALA A 171 -9.90 -2.16 -19.66
CA ALA A 171 -10.85 -1.50 -20.51
C ALA A 171 -12.27 -1.61 -19.89
N PRO A 172 -13.12 -0.57 -19.96
CA PRO A 172 -14.47 -0.62 -19.38
C PRO A 172 -15.31 -1.77 -19.91
N GLU A 173 -15.05 -2.21 -21.14
CA GLU A 173 -15.74 -3.30 -21.82
C GLU A 173 -15.42 -4.69 -21.22
N GLU A 174 -14.32 -4.81 -20.47
CA GLU A 174 -13.93 -6.08 -19.82
C GLU A 174 -14.80 -6.38 -18.58
N GLY A 175 -15.57 -5.39 -18.10
CA GLY A 175 -16.50 -5.56 -17.00
C GLY A 175 -15.88 -5.80 -15.63
N HIS A 176 -14.56 -5.70 -15.52
CA HIS A 176 -13.87 -5.82 -14.22
C HIS A 176 -14.11 -4.61 -13.36
N VAL A 177 -14.49 -4.83 -12.11
CA VAL A 177 -14.79 -3.76 -11.16
C VAL A 177 -14.00 -3.94 -9.88
N SER A 178 -13.67 -2.82 -9.24
CA SER A 178 -13.15 -2.79 -7.87
C SER A 178 -14.21 -2.21 -6.93
N LEU A 179 -14.33 -2.78 -5.76
CA LEU A 179 -15.09 -2.17 -4.66
C LEU A 179 -14.35 -0.91 -4.19
N ARG A 180 -15.11 0.15 -3.99
CA ARG A 180 -14.61 1.38 -3.37
C ARG A 180 -14.96 1.35 -1.90
N LEU A 181 -13.94 1.17 -1.07
CA LEU A 181 -14.09 1.21 0.37
C LEU A 181 -13.59 2.57 0.90
N MET A 182 -14.26 3.07 1.93
CA MET A 182 -13.90 4.33 2.58
C MET A 182 -14.02 4.21 4.10
N ARG A 183 -13.18 4.96 4.80
CA ARG A 183 -13.35 5.28 6.22
C ARG A 183 -13.13 6.77 6.48
N ARG A 184 -13.84 7.32 7.48
CA ARG A 184 -13.57 8.67 7.96
C ARG A 184 -12.37 8.67 8.91
N LEU A 185 -11.51 9.66 8.73
CA LEU A 185 -10.40 9.90 9.63
C LEU A 185 -10.81 10.94 10.67
N GLN A 186 -10.73 10.57 11.94
CA GLN A 186 -11.01 11.52 13.02
C GLN A 186 -9.92 12.62 13.04
N PRO A 187 -10.28 13.89 13.30
CA PRO A 187 -9.30 14.94 13.56
C PRO A 187 -8.41 14.55 14.75
N GLN A 188 -7.13 14.89 14.66
CA GLN A 188 -6.24 14.81 15.83
C GLN A 188 -6.55 15.94 16.81
#